data_fcd64ab332393af46dc2dd563eff951d
#
_entry.id   fcd64ab332393af46dc2dd563eff951d
#
_cell.length_a   1.000
_cell.length_b   1.000
_cell.length_c   1.000
_cell.angle_alpha   90.00
_cell.angle_beta   90.00
_cell.angle_gamma   90.00
#
_symmetry.space_group_name_H-M   'P 1'
#
loop_
_entity.id
_entity.type
_entity.pdbx_description
1 polymer ?
#
loop_
_entity_poly.entity_id
_entity_poly.type
_entity_poly.pdbx_seq_one_letter_code
_entity_poly.pdbx_strand_id
1 'polypeptide(L)'
;MKFKFSIILSIISIVSSSLPGKEKNEIVATVGTHSISLNQFEERYSGYLFYSGVKDNLTVRQSILNNMVNELLLRYYDNNKNILNDPEYKKESEWTKNQALLAFLKDREIYAKISVSEEEIRDAFVMVNKKIAARHLFAETEEEADNLYELLKIGVDFNYLARQTFSDSVLRNNGGYLGYFSWGNMDPAFEEAAYSMKIGEISKPVKTEYGYSIIKIDDIISDPLLTETQFLNKKHQLERLIKISKKKPSEIEYINRIIDRDKVSFNDEVLNKFLSAFLTENSNSFNEFEKLKSALNPESACAEYNGSTYKVSDLMNWINELPSSYDERIKTLDDLKNIIKGFFIQEKLLQIARRKGYDKDPELLKTSAKMEDNLFLEHKNREIVDNSQVSDSEALEFYRKNVDLFSREKELNVQEIILQDPDSSQVIIKRLKHGEEFGRLAKEYSIRKWSAENGGEMGFAPVSKFGMLKDTLWNSEIGSLVGPIKVQDYYGIFKVLGKINQKPFEFSEIKEKVVSAVRLEKRKPVMENYLKEIQKKINVQINQELLRTFIVAS
;
A
#
# COMPACT_ATOMS: atom_id res chain seq x y z
N MET A 1 -9.39 4.54 -13.46
CA MET A 1 -8.93 4.39 -12.07
C MET A 1 -8.93 2.90 -11.77
N LYS A 2 -7.80 2.24 -12.06
CA LYS A 2 -7.62 0.81 -11.79
C LYS A 2 -7.47 0.64 -10.28
N PHE A 3 -8.47 0.05 -9.61
CA PHE A 3 -8.31 -0.42 -8.24
C PHE A 3 -7.34 -1.60 -8.26
N LYS A 4 -6.07 -1.31 -8.05
CA LYS A 4 -5.07 -2.33 -7.72
C LYS A 4 -5.33 -2.75 -6.27
N PHE A 5 -5.91 -3.93 -6.06
CA PHE A 5 -5.78 -4.62 -4.80
C PHE A 5 -4.31 -5.04 -4.68
N SER A 6 -3.48 -4.16 -4.13
CA SER A 6 -2.18 -4.55 -3.58
C SER A 6 -2.47 -5.38 -2.34
N ILE A 7 -2.48 -6.70 -2.50
CA ILE A 7 -2.27 -7.58 -1.36
C ILE A 7 -0.81 -7.39 -0.97
N ILE A 8 -0.58 -6.48 0.00
CA ILE A 8 0.66 -6.45 0.75
C ILE A 8 0.66 -7.77 1.53
N LEU A 9 1.37 -8.77 1.01
CA LEU A 9 1.74 -9.95 1.75
C LEU A 9 2.80 -9.51 2.78
N SER A 10 2.34 -8.91 3.89
CA SER A 10 3.14 -8.86 5.10
C SER A 10 3.26 -10.30 5.59
N ILE A 11 4.38 -10.93 5.26
CA ILE A 11 4.81 -12.18 5.89
C ILE A 11 5.12 -11.81 7.34
N ILE A 12 4.09 -11.84 8.18
CA ILE A 12 4.29 -11.85 9.63
C ILE A 12 4.69 -13.28 9.97
N SER A 13 5.96 -13.51 10.21
CA SER A 13 6.43 -14.70 10.90
C SER A 13 5.83 -14.68 12.32
N ILE A 14 4.66 -15.31 12.46
CA ILE A 14 4.14 -15.67 13.78
C ILE A 14 4.97 -16.88 14.20
N VAL A 15 6.04 -16.64 14.95
CA VAL A 15 6.58 -17.67 15.83
C VAL A 15 5.54 -17.87 16.92
N SER A 16 4.56 -18.72 16.69
CA SER A 16 3.73 -19.26 17.74
C SER A 16 4.63 -20.18 18.57
N SER A 17 5.04 -19.68 19.75
CA SER A 17 5.45 -20.57 20.83
C SER A 17 4.22 -21.40 21.22
N SER A 18 4.06 -22.55 20.56
CA SER A 18 3.07 -23.55 20.91
C SER A 18 3.43 -24.09 22.29
N LEU A 19 2.65 -23.69 23.30
CA LEU A 19 2.48 -24.52 24.47
C LEU A 19 2.01 -25.91 24.00
N PRO A 20 2.49 -27.02 24.57
CA PRO A 20 2.05 -28.36 24.21
C PRO A 20 0.63 -28.60 24.71
N GLY A 21 -0.36 -28.09 23.95
CA GLY A 21 -1.74 -28.50 24.05
C GLY A 21 -1.90 -29.80 23.23
N LYS A 22 -2.62 -30.77 23.77
CA LYS A 22 -3.00 -32.00 23.10
C LYS A 22 -3.42 -31.68 21.66
N GLU A 23 -2.75 -32.29 20.65
CA GLU A 23 -3.16 -32.20 19.27
C GLU A 23 -4.62 -32.67 19.15
N LYS A 24 -5.54 -31.73 18.92
CA LYS A 24 -6.92 -32.07 18.58
C LYS A 24 -6.93 -32.47 17.09
N ASN A 25 -6.66 -33.74 16.82
CA ASN A 25 -6.75 -34.35 15.49
C ASN A 25 -8.20 -34.60 15.03
N GLU A 26 -9.17 -33.89 15.61
CA GLU A 26 -10.56 -34.00 15.22
C GLU A 26 -10.76 -33.41 13.81
N ILE A 27 -11.49 -34.14 12.97
CA ILE A 27 -11.77 -33.77 11.59
C ILE A 27 -13.07 -32.95 11.55
N VAL A 28 -12.97 -31.70 11.11
CA VAL A 28 -14.13 -30.80 10.96
C VAL A 28 -14.82 -30.94 9.60
N ALA A 29 -14.08 -31.32 8.58
CA ALA A 29 -14.65 -31.66 7.28
C ALA A 29 -13.82 -32.70 6.52
N THR A 30 -14.47 -33.49 5.67
CA THR A 30 -13.82 -34.36 4.70
C THR A 30 -14.29 -34.00 3.28
N VAL A 31 -13.37 -34.04 2.32
CA VAL A 31 -13.57 -33.72 0.92
C VAL A 31 -12.91 -34.84 0.13
N GLY A 32 -13.70 -35.85 -0.31
CA GLY A 32 -13.15 -37.04 -0.94
C GLY A 32 -12.14 -37.75 -0.04
N THR A 33 -10.87 -37.80 -0.45
CA THR A 33 -9.75 -38.38 0.33
C THR A 33 -9.01 -37.37 1.20
N HIS A 34 -9.36 -36.11 1.12
CA HIS A 34 -8.73 -35.03 1.91
C HIS A 34 -9.58 -34.66 3.13
N SER A 35 -8.95 -34.18 4.18
CA SER A 35 -9.63 -33.77 5.40
C SER A 35 -9.12 -32.40 5.88
N ILE A 36 -9.99 -31.69 6.59
CA ILE A 36 -9.66 -30.45 7.29
C ILE A 36 -9.74 -30.77 8.79
N SER A 37 -8.60 -30.67 9.48
CA SER A 37 -8.55 -30.82 10.92
C SER A 37 -9.08 -29.57 11.64
N LEU A 38 -9.50 -29.76 12.90
CA LEU A 38 -9.94 -28.65 13.73
C LEU A 38 -8.83 -27.60 13.92
N ASN A 39 -7.59 -28.04 14.05
CA ASN A 39 -6.44 -27.11 14.16
C ASN A 39 -6.25 -26.27 12.91
N GLN A 40 -6.36 -26.84 11.72
CA GLN A 40 -6.28 -26.08 10.46
C GLN A 40 -7.41 -25.06 10.34
N PHE A 41 -8.62 -25.46 10.72
CA PHE A 41 -9.77 -24.57 10.75
C PHE A 41 -9.56 -23.44 11.77
N GLU A 42 -9.13 -23.76 13.00
CA GLU A 42 -8.88 -22.79 14.08
C GLU A 42 -7.84 -21.75 13.66
N GLU A 43 -6.71 -22.17 13.10
CA GLU A 43 -5.66 -21.27 12.58
C GLU A 43 -6.24 -20.28 11.55
N ARG A 44 -6.98 -20.81 10.58
CA ARG A 44 -7.59 -19.98 9.52
C ARG A 44 -8.67 -19.04 10.06
N TYR A 45 -9.51 -19.54 10.94
CA TYR A 45 -10.64 -18.81 11.50
C TYR A 45 -10.21 -17.70 12.46
N SER A 46 -9.30 -18.01 13.39
CA SER A 46 -8.76 -17.02 14.33
C SER A 46 -8.02 -15.89 13.59
N GLY A 47 -7.23 -16.24 12.57
CA GLY A 47 -6.60 -15.25 11.70
C GLY A 47 -7.64 -14.35 11.03
N TYR A 48 -8.72 -14.91 10.48
CA TYR A 48 -9.79 -14.14 9.85
C TYR A 48 -10.45 -13.17 10.85
N LEU A 49 -10.81 -13.63 12.06
CA LEU A 49 -11.41 -12.79 13.08
C LEU A 49 -10.49 -11.64 13.50
N PHE A 50 -9.21 -11.94 13.68
CA PHE A 50 -8.21 -10.94 14.07
C PHE A 50 -8.06 -9.81 13.04
N TYR A 51 -7.95 -10.16 11.75
CA TYR A 51 -7.73 -9.14 10.71
C TYR A 51 -9.01 -8.43 10.27
N SER A 52 -10.17 -9.11 10.31
CA SER A 52 -11.43 -8.50 9.87
C SER A 52 -12.16 -7.72 10.96
N GLY A 53 -11.84 -7.96 12.23
CA GLY A 53 -12.58 -7.41 13.37
C GLY A 53 -14.02 -7.95 13.51
N VAL A 54 -14.39 -8.97 12.72
CA VAL A 54 -15.71 -9.59 12.77
C VAL A 54 -15.83 -10.42 14.04
N LYS A 55 -16.99 -10.35 14.70
CA LYS A 55 -17.26 -11.18 15.90
C LYS A 55 -17.56 -12.62 15.52
N ASP A 56 -17.07 -13.54 16.35
CA ASP A 56 -17.35 -14.97 16.21
C ASP A 56 -18.85 -15.26 16.20
N ASN A 57 -19.27 -16.06 15.20
CA ASN A 57 -20.61 -16.64 15.11
C ASN A 57 -20.63 -17.84 14.15
N LEU A 58 -21.67 -18.68 14.27
CA LEU A 58 -21.77 -19.90 13.46
C LEU A 58 -21.79 -19.66 11.95
N THR A 59 -22.42 -18.58 11.48
CA THR A 59 -22.48 -18.24 10.06
C THR A 59 -21.08 -17.95 9.49
N VAL A 60 -20.28 -17.19 10.24
CA VAL A 60 -18.88 -16.88 9.84
C VAL A 60 -18.03 -18.15 9.89
N ARG A 61 -18.17 -18.99 10.92
CA ARG A 61 -17.49 -20.30 10.98
C ARG A 61 -17.80 -21.16 9.76
N GLN A 62 -19.07 -21.25 9.42
CA GLN A 62 -19.52 -22.02 8.27
C GLN A 62 -19.01 -21.46 6.94
N SER A 63 -18.98 -20.14 6.80
CA SER A 63 -18.43 -19.48 5.61
C SER A 63 -16.94 -19.78 5.43
N ILE A 64 -16.15 -19.66 6.50
CA ILE A 64 -14.71 -19.95 6.43
C ILE A 64 -14.45 -21.43 6.14
N LEU A 65 -15.18 -22.34 6.80
CA LEU A 65 -15.03 -23.77 6.52
C LEU A 65 -15.44 -24.13 5.08
N ASN A 66 -16.52 -23.56 4.57
CA ASN A 66 -16.94 -23.75 3.19
C ASN A 66 -15.88 -23.24 2.20
N ASN A 67 -15.21 -22.11 2.48
CA ASN A 67 -14.11 -21.64 1.67
C ASN A 67 -12.95 -22.66 1.65
N MET A 68 -12.58 -23.22 2.80
CA MET A 68 -11.54 -24.26 2.88
C MET A 68 -11.93 -25.52 2.11
N VAL A 69 -13.20 -25.94 2.17
CA VAL A 69 -13.73 -27.05 1.37
C VAL A 69 -13.62 -26.75 -0.13
N ASN A 70 -14.00 -25.55 -0.54
CA ASN A 70 -13.95 -25.11 -1.93
C ASN A 70 -12.50 -25.05 -2.47
N GLU A 71 -11.55 -24.61 -1.66
CA GLU A 71 -10.13 -24.63 -1.98
C GLU A 71 -9.64 -26.07 -2.27
N LEU A 72 -10.02 -27.04 -1.43
CA LEU A 72 -9.70 -28.45 -1.67
C LEU A 72 -10.36 -29.01 -2.93
N LEU A 73 -11.62 -28.65 -3.21
CA LEU A 73 -12.31 -29.06 -4.43
C LEU A 73 -11.58 -28.55 -5.68
N LEU A 74 -11.24 -27.27 -5.73
CA LEU A 74 -10.51 -26.66 -6.85
C LEU A 74 -9.11 -27.24 -7.02
N ARG A 75 -8.41 -27.46 -5.92
CA ARG A 75 -7.01 -27.93 -5.96
C ARG A 75 -6.88 -29.38 -6.39
N TYR A 76 -7.69 -30.26 -5.81
CA TYR A 76 -7.51 -31.72 -5.94
C TYR A 76 -8.51 -32.40 -6.84
N TYR A 77 -9.73 -31.88 -6.95
CA TYR A 77 -10.85 -32.58 -7.62
C TYR A 77 -11.34 -31.88 -8.87
N ASP A 78 -10.88 -30.69 -9.18
CA ASP A 78 -11.11 -30.06 -10.46
C ASP A 78 -10.30 -30.78 -11.55
N ASN A 79 -10.98 -31.28 -12.59
CA ASN A 79 -10.34 -31.92 -13.72
C ASN A 79 -9.69 -30.92 -14.69
N ASN A 80 -10.09 -29.65 -14.65
CA ASN A 80 -9.47 -28.62 -15.46
C ASN A 80 -8.14 -28.19 -14.83
N LYS A 81 -7.04 -28.67 -15.39
CA LYS A 81 -5.66 -28.37 -14.99
C LYS A 81 -4.92 -27.45 -15.99
N ASN A 82 -5.63 -26.77 -16.87
CA ASN A 82 -5.03 -25.94 -17.93
C ASN A 82 -4.10 -24.88 -17.37
N ILE A 83 -4.46 -24.33 -16.21
CA ILE A 83 -3.68 -23.30 -15.51
C ILE A 83 -2.24 -23.75 -15.20
N LEU A 84 -2.03 -25.04 -14.93
CA LEU A 84 -0.68 -25.57 -14.67
C LEU A 84 0.23 -25.50 -15.91
N ASN A 85 -0.35 -25.32 -17.09
CA ASN A 85 0.36 -25.16 -18.35
C ASN A 85 0.44 -23.69 -18.80
N ASP A 86 -0.29 -22.80 -18.13
CA ASP A 86 -0.28 -21.38 -18.43
C ASP A 86 1.13 -20.78 -18.21
N PRO A 87 1.70 -20.08 -19.20
CA PRO A 87 3.04 -19.51 -19.07
C PRO A 87 3.14 -18.44 -17.96
N GLU A 88 2.09 -17.64 -17.77
CA GLU A 88 2.05 -16.59 -16.74
C GLU A 88 2.03 -17.23 -15.34
N TYR A 89 1.19 -18.25 -15.14
CA TYR A 89 1.17 -19.00 -13.89
C TYR A 89 2.52 -19.64 -13.56
N LYS A 90 3.17 -20.28 -14.54
CA LYS A 90 4.49 -20.90 -14.34
C LYS A 90 5.55 -19.88 -13.93
N LYS A 91 5.54 -18.73 -14.58
CA LYS A 91 6.43 -17.60 -14.28
C LYS A 91 6.20 -17.09 -12.86
N GLU A 92 4.96 -16.82 -12.47
CA GLU A 92 4.62 -16.34 -11.13
C GLU A 92 4.90 -17.41 -10.05
N SER A 93 4.70 -18.69 -10.35
CA SER A 93 5.04 -19.79 -9.43
C SER A 93 6.54 -19.86 -9.16
N GLU A 94 7.37 -19.79 -10.21
CA GLU A 94 8.84 -19.81 -10.06
C GLU A 94 9.33 -18.56 -9.30
N TRP A 95 8.79 -17.39 -9.64
CA TRP A 95 9.05 -16.16 -8.89
C TRP A 95 8.70 -16.30 -7.40
N THR A 96 7.52 -16.83 -7.09
CA THR A 96 7.05 -17.05 -5.71
C THR A 96 7.98 -17.97 -4.93
N LYS A 97 8.45 -19.08 -5.54
CA LYS A 97 9.44 -19.99 -4.94
C LYS A 97 10.76 -19.29 -4.64
N ASN A 98 11.26 -18.53 -5.59
CA ASN A 98 12.50 -17.81 -5.44
C ASN A 98 12.40 -16.73 -4.35
N GLN A 99 11.28 -16.00 -4.27
CA GLN A 99 11.04 -15.01 -3.20
C GLN A 99 10.93 -15.69 -1.81
N ALA A 100 10.28 -16.84 -1.71
CA ALA A 100 10.21 -17.61 -0.47
C ALA A 100 11.62 -18.06 -0.02
N LEU A 101 12.43 -18.56 -0.95
CA LEU A 101 13.81 -18.97 -0.66
C LEU A 101 14.70 -17.79 -0.23
N LEU A 102 14.55 -16.63 -0.87
CA LEU A 102 15.26 -15.40 -0.49
C LEU A 102 14.84 -14.90 0.89
N ALA A 103 13.54 -14.93 1.19
CA ALA A 103 13.03 -14.56 2.51
C ALA A 103 13.59 -15.49 3.60
N PHE A 104 13.59 -16.79 3.34
CA PHE A 104 14.14 -17.78 4.26
C PHE A 104 15.65 -17.58 4.50
N LEU A 105 16.41 -17.32 3.45
CA LEU A 105 17.84 -16.98 3.58
C LEU A 105 18.03 -15.73 4.43
N LYS A 106 17.25 -14.66 4.19
CA LYS A 106 17.34 -13.43 4.97
C LYS A 106 17.02 -13.66 6.45
N ASP A 107 15.99 -14.45 6.74
CA ASP A 107 15.63 -14.78 8.11
C ASP A 107 16.78 -15.53 8.82
N ARG A 108 17.37 -16.54 8.19
CA ARG A 108 18.43 -17.37 8.77
C ARG A 108 19.77 -16.66 8.85
N GLU A 109 20.15 -15.90 7.84
CA GLU A 109 21.50 -15.33 7.73
C GLU A 109 21.62 -13.91 8.22
N ILE A 110 20.51 -13.17 8.27
CA ILE A 110 20.51 -11.75 8.59
C ILE A 110 19.66 -11.48 9.84
N TYR A 111 18.34 -11.72 9.77
CA TYR A 111 17.42 -11.25 10.80
C TYR A 111 17.56 -12.00 12.13
N ALA A 112 17.82 -13.31 12.09
CA ALA A 112 18.08 -14.10 13.28
C ALA A 112 19.35 -13.66 14.04
N LYS A 113 20.24 -12.93 13.38
CA LYS A 113 21.50 -12.42 13.96
C LYS A 113 21.38 -10.97 14.47
N ILE A 114 20.25 -10.31 14.25
CA ILE A 114 20.01 -8.96 14.76
C ILE A 114 19.81 -9.02 16.27
N SER A 115 20.75 -8.43 16.99
CA SER A 115 20.64 -8.22 18.43
C SER A 115 20.22 -6.79 18.76
N VAL A 116 19.55 -6.64 19.88
CA VAL A 116 19.17 -5.34 20.45
C VAL A 116 19.63 -5.30 21.90
N SER A 117 20.44 -4.31 22.23
CA SER A 117 20.94 -4.11 23.59
C SER A 117 19.90 -3.42 24.49
N GLU A 118 20.05 -3.58 25.80
CA GLU A 118 19.22 -2.86 26.77
C GLU A 118 19.36 -1.34 26.63
N GLU A 119 20.58 -0.86 26.28
CA GLU A 119 20.86 0.56 26.05
C GLU A 119 20.05 1.09 24.85
N GLU A 120 20.06 0.39 23.72
CA GLU A 120 19.26 0.76 22.55
C GLU A 120 17.75 0.82 22.86
N ILE A 121 17.26 -0.11 23.70
CA ILE A 121 15.85 -0.11 24.12
C ILE A 121 15.54 1.12 25.00
N ARG A 122 16.46 1.50 25.89
CA ARG A 122 16.31 2.68 26.75
C ARG A 122 16.38 3.97 25.95
N ASP A 123 17.29 4.06 24.98
CA ASP A 123 17.38 5.21 24.08
C ASP A 123 16.09 5.35 23.24
N ALA A 124 15.59 4.26 22.67
CA ALA A 124 14.33 4.24 21.96
C ALA A 124 13.16 4.64 22.87
N PHE A 125 13.16 4.21 24.14
CA PHE A 125 12.15 4.61 25.10
C PHE A 125 12.13 6.13 25.34
N VAL A 126 13.31 6.77 25.43
CA VAL A 126 13.42 8.22 25.51
C VAL A 126 12.91 8.88 24.23
N MET A 127 13.27 8.33 23.06
CA MET A 127 12.87 8.87 21.75
C MET A 127 11.36 8.81 21.52
N VAL A 128 10.68 7.69 21.82
CA VAL A 128 9.23 7.58 21.62
C VAL A 128 8.39 8.47 22.54
N ASN A 129 8.99 8.95 23.63
CA ASN A 129 8.36 9.92 24.54
C ASN A 129 8.72 11.37 24.22
N LYS A 130 9.46 11.61 23.14
CA LYS A 130 9.66 12.93 22.55
C LYS A 130 8.75 13.12 21.35
N LYS A 131 8.16 14.30 21.22
CA LYS A 131 7.49 14.75 20.00
C LYS A 131 8.27 15.93 19.46
N ILE A 132 8.59 15.88 18.19
CA ILE A 132 9.35 16.92 17.50
C ILE A 132 8.40 17.61 16.53
N ALA A 133 8.32 18.95 16.63
CA ALA A 133 7.72 19.77 15.62
C ALA A 133 8.83 20.27 14.69
N ALA A 134 8.70 19.97 13.40
CA ALA A 134 9.68 20.39 12.41
C ALA A 134 9.01 20.92 11.15
N ARG A 135 9.77 21.65 10.39
CA ARG A 135 9.50 21.97 8.99
C ARG A 135 10.63 21.46 8.12
N HIS A 136 10.34 21.19 6.87
CA HIS A 136 11.36 20.77 5.93
C HIS A 136 11.23 21.47 4.58
N LEU A 137 12.32 21.45 3.81
CA LEU A 137 12.32 21.66 2.37
C LEU A 137 12.66 20.33 1.72
N PHE A 138 12.05 20.05 0.60
CA PHE A 138 12.29 18.83 -0.17
C PHE A 138 12.92 19.17 -1.52
N ALA A 139 13.88 18.34 -1.94
CA ALA A 139 14.48 18.38 -3.27
C ALA A 139 14.62 16.96 -3.82
N GLU A 140 14.48 16.81 -5.13
CA GLU A 140 14.62 15.49 -5.77
C GLU A 140 16.10 15.10 -5.91
N THR A 141 17.00 16.07 -6.08
CA THR A 141 18.43 15.86 -6.29
C THR A 141 19.27 16.47 -5.16
N GLU A 142 20.49 15.97 -4.99
CA GLU A 142 21.46 16.47 -4.03
C GLU A 142 21.86 17.92 -4.35
N GLU A 143 22.07 18.21 -5.62
CA GLU A 143 22.45 19.56 -6.10
C GLU A 143 21.38 20.61 -5.77
N GLU A 144 20.10 20.28 -5.97
CA GLU A 144 18.98 21.17 -5.59
C GLU A 144 18.93 21.38 -4.08
N ALA A 145 19.13 20.31 -3.29
CA ALA A 145 19.13 20.40 -1.84
C ALA A 145 20.30 21.24 -1.33
N ASP A 146 21.49 21.07 -1.89
CA ASP A 146 22.67 21.88 -1.55
C ASP A 146 22.43 23.36 -1.88
N ASN A 147 21.84 23.67 -3.03
CA ASN A 147 21.48 25.03 -3.41
C ASN A 147 20.50 25.67 -2.40
N LEU A 148 19.46 24.92 -1.99
CA LEU A 148 18.51 25.37 -0.96
C LEU A 148 19.21 25.60 0.38
N TYR A 149 20.11 24.71 0.77
CA TYR A 149 20.86 24.84 2.02
C TYR A 149 21.78 26.05 2.03
N GLU A 150 22.49 26.32 0.92
CA GLU A 150 23.32 27.52 0.80
C GLU A 150 22.48 28.82 0.87
N LEU A 151 21.28 28.84 0.27
CA LEU A 151 20.34 29.94 0.39
C LEU A 151 19.92 30.20 1.85
N LEU A 152 19.64 29.13 2.61
CA LEU A 152 19.34 29.23 4.04
C LEU A 152 20.51 29.77 4.84
N LYS A 153 21.75 29.37 4.54
CA LYS A 153 22.97 29.85 5.21
C LYS A 153 23.19 31.35 5.04
N ILE A 154 22.83 31.92 3.90
CA ILE A 154 22.93 33.35 3.65
C ILE A 154 21.71 34.14 4.16
N GLY A 155 20.76 33.45 4.84
CA GLY A 155 19.62 34.06 5.52
C GLY A 155 18.33 34.19 4.71
N VAL A 156 18.20 33.48 3.59
CA VAL A 156 16.92 33.44 2.87
C VAL A 156 15.88 32.76 3.76
N ASP A 157 14.69 33.36 3.82
CA ASP A 157 13.61 32.88 4.68
C ASP A 157 13.10 31.48 4.30
N PHE A 158 12.94 30.62 5.30
CA PHE A 158 12.53 29.24 5.11
C PHE A 158 11.13 29.13 4.49
N ASN A 159 10.19 30.00 4.88
CA ASN A 159 8.83 30.00 4.31
C ASN A 159 8.84 30.46 2.84
N TYR A 160 9.74 31.38 2.49
CA TYR A 160 9.91 31.80 1.11
C TYR A 160 10.36 30.61 0.24
N LEU A 161 11.36 29.88 0.68
CA LEU A 161 11.86 28.70 -0.06
C LEU A 161 10.80 27.59 -0.13
N ALA A 162 10.05 27.35 0.94
CA ALA A 162 8.97 26.37 0.95
C ALA A 162 7.89 26.69 -0.10
N ARG A 163 7.59 27.96 -0.34
CA ARG A 163 6.66 28.38 -1.40
C ARG A 163 7.17 28.07 -2.81
N GLN A 164 8.48 27.99 -2.99
CA GLN A 164 9.08 27.72 -4.29
C GLN A 164 9.26 26.21 -4.55
N THR A 165 9.49 25.43 -3.50
CA THR A 165 9.82 24.00 -3.61
C THR A 165 8.60 23.09 -3.57
N PHE A 166 7.54 23.44 -2.81
CA PHE A 166 6.38 22.55 -2.67
C PHE A 166 5.28 22.83 -3.70
N SER A 167 4.86 21.77 -4.39
CA SER A 167 3.61 21.75 -5.17
C SER A 167 2.37 21.56 -4.27
N ASP A 168 2.51 20.84 -3.14
CA ASP A 168 1.46 20.70 -2.14
C ASP A 168 1.10 22.04 -1.51
N SER A 169 -0.18 22.39 -1.53
CA SER A 169 -0.66 23.68 -1.07
C SER A 169 -0.52 23.90 0.44
N VAL A 170 -0.57 22.83 1.25
CA VAL A 170 -0.44 22.90 2.70
C VAL A 170 1.01 23.20 3.06
N LEU A 171 1.95 22.39 2.58
CA LEU A 171 3.38 22.56 2.86
C LEU A 171 3.91 23.87 2.28
N ARG A 172 3.45 24.27 1.10
CA ARG A 172 3.80 25.54 0.48
C ARG A 172 3.39 26.75 1.30
N ASN A 173 2.18 26.73 1.89
CA ASN A 173 1.62 27.89 2.59
C ASN A 173 1.97 27.92 4.08
N ASN A 174 2.28 26.77 4.69
CA ASN A 174 2.66 26.69 6.10
C ASN A 174 4.19 26.73 6.33
N GLY A 175 4.98 26.96 5.26
CA GLY A 175 6.44 26.99 5.33
C GLY A 175 7.07 25.61 5.52
N GLY A 176 6.48 24.56 4.96
CA GLY A 176 6.96 23.20 5.06
C GLY A 176 6.73 22.56 6.44
N TYR A 177 5.84 23.13 7.26
CA TYR A 177 5.58 22.64 8.61
C TYR A 177 4.84 21.31 8.61
N LEU A 178 5.45 20.31 9.28
CA LEU A 178 4.96 18.93 9.36
C LEU A 178 4.09 18.65 10.60
N GLY A 179 4.05 19.59 11.55
CA GLY A 179 3.44 19.36 12.86
C GLY A 179 4.34 18.56 13.79
N TYR A 180 3.75 18.09 14.91
CA TYR A 180 4.43 17.19 15.84
C TYR A 180 4.37 15.75 15.36
N PHE A 181 5.52 15.11 15.31
CA PHE A 181 5.64 13.68 15.02
C PHE A 181 6.43 12.97 16.13
N SER A 182 6.18 11.67 16.25
CA SER A 182 6.89 10.78 17.17
C SER A 182 7.82 9.86 16.38
N TRP A 183 8.79 9.27 17.03
CA TRP A 183 9.69 8.29 16.44
C TRP A 183 8.92 7.12 15.80
N GLY A 184 9.27 6.78 14.57
CA GLY A 184 8.60 5.79 13.72
C GLY A 184 7.50 6.35 12.79
N ASN A 185 7.31 7.68 12.75
CA ASN A 185 6.31 8.31 11.87
C ASN A 185 6.88 8.83 10.55
N MET A 186 8.20 9.05 10.47
CA MET A 186 8.87 9.62 9.30
C MET A 186 9.90 8.65 8.71
N ASP A 187 10.54 9.04 7.62
CA ASP A 187 11.68 8.30 7.06
C ASP A 187 12.79 8.15 8.12
N PRO A 188 13.41 6.96 8.27
CA PRO A 188 14.43 6.73 9.30
C PRO A 188 15.61 7.71 9.28
N ALA A 189 16.09 8.09 8.08
CA ALA A 189 17.19 9.06 7.98
C ALA A 189 16.75 10.47 8.38
N PHE A 190 15.50 10.83 8.04
CA PHE A 190 14.89 12.08 8.48
C PHE A 190 14.78 12.12 10.00
N GLU A 191 14.30 11.04 10.63
CA GLU A 191 14.16 10.97 12.08
C GLU A 191 15.51 11.00 12.78
N GLU A 192 16.50 10.24 12.33
CA GLU A 192 17.84 10.22 12.89
C GLU A 192 18.43 11.65 12.93
N ALA A 193 18.30 12.39 11.83
CA ALA A 193 18.72 13.78 11.78
C ALA A 193 17.91 14.65 12.75
N ALA A 194 16.57 14.62 12.68
CA ALA A 194 15.70 15.46 13.47
C ALA A 194 15.87 15.26 14.99
N TYR A 195 16.00 14.00 15.44
CA TYR A 195 16.15 13.66 16.85
C TYR A 195 17.54 14.03 17.43
N SER A 196 18.55 14.23 16.57
CA SER A 196 19.89 14.69 16.97
C SER A 196 20.02 16.21 17.08
N MET A 197 19.03 16.95 16.54
CA MET A 197 19.08 18.42 16.43
C MET A 197 18.43 19.13 17.61
N LYS A 198 18.79 20.41 17.76
CA LYS A 198 18.21 21.32 18.78
C LYS A 198 17.14 22.22 18.15
N ILE A 199 16.28 22.80 18.99
CA ILE A 199 15.28 23.78 18.57
C ILE A 199 15.96 24.93 17.82
N GLY A 200 15.44 25.27 16.65
CA GLY A 200 15.95 26.34 15.77
C GLY A 200 17.07 25.89 14.82
N GLU A 201 17.65 24.73 15.01
CA GLU A 201 18.72 24.21 14.15
C GLU A 201 18.18 23.78 12.78
N ILE A 202 19.02 23.98 11.74
CA ILE A 202 18.74 23.57 10.36
C ILE A 202 19.76 22.50 9.96
N SER A 203 19.27 21.36 9.47
CA SER A 203 20.13 20.26 9.01
C SER A 203 20.84 20.60 7.70
N LYS A 204 21.94 19.91 7.42
CA LYS A 204 22.40 19.73 6.04
C LYS A 204 21.37 18.92 5.26
N PRO A 205 21.46 18.85 3.91
CA PRO A 205 20.63 17.93 3.13
C PRO A 205 20.72 16.49 3.66
N VAL A 206 19.56 15.93 4.02
CA VAL A 206 19.41 14.56 4.53
C VAL A 206 18.82 13.72 3.43
N LYS A 207 19.56 12.69 3.00
CA LYS A 207 19.06 11.76 1.98
C LYS A 207 18.02 10.82 2.56
N THR A 208 16.81 10.86 2.00
CA THR A 208 15.67 10.00 2.34
C THR A 208 15.37 9.02 1.20
N GLU A 209 14.41 8.14 1.39
CA GLU A 209 13.97 7.22 0.32
C GLU A 209 13.41 7.95 -0.92
N TYR A 210 12.83 9.14 -0.74
CA TYR A 210 12.14 9.89 -1.81
C TYR A 210 12.97 11.01 -2.42
N GLY A 211 14.11 11.38 -1.84
CA GLY A 211 14.95 12.50 -2.25
C GLY A 211 15.73 13.06 -1.07
N TYR A 212 15.87 14.37 -1.01
CA TYR A 212 16.64 15.06 0.02
C TYR A 212 15.74 16.00 0.81
N SER A 213 15.89 16.02 2.13
CA SER A 213 15.18 16.94 3.03
C SER A 213 16.15 17.83 3.79
N ILE A 214 15.86 19.12 3.87
CA ILE A 214 16.52 20.05 4.78
C ILE A 214 15.54 20.32 5.91
N ILE A 215 15.91 19.97 7.13
CA ILE A 215 15.02 19.93 8.29
C ILE A 215 15.33 21.13 9.19
N LYS A 216 14.29 21.79 9.71
CA LYS A 216 14.41 22.76 10.77
C LYS A 216 13.54 22.36 11.94
N ILE A 217 14.10 22.32 13.14
CA ILE A 217 13.36 22.00 14.35
C ILE A 217 12.69 23.25 14.90
N ASP A 218 11.37 23.22 15.01
CA ASP A 218 10.60 24.35 15.56
C ASP A 218 10.35 24.17 17.06
N ASP A 219 10.08 22.94 17.54
CA ASP A 219 9.83 22.68 18.96
C ASP A 219 10.10 21.21 19.31
N ILE A 220 10.35 20.93 20.60
CA ILE A 220 10.55 19.58 21.15
C ILE A 220 9.76 19.46 22.45
N ILE A 221 8.76 18.58 22.47
CA ILE A 221 8.02 18.22 23.69
C ILE A 221 8.57 16.90 24.19
N SER A 222 8.97 16.86 25.46
CA SER A 222 9.43 15.64 26.14
C SER A 222 8.58 15.39 27.37
N ASP A 223 8.25 14.14 27.65
CA ASP A 223 7.67 13.78 28.94
C ASP A 223 8.75 13.93 30.02
N PRO A 224 8.56 14.81 31.03
CA PRO A 224 9.59 15.09 32.04
C PRO A 224 9.76 13.94 33.05
N LEU A 225 8.82 13.00 33.13
CA LEU A 225 8.81 11.92 34.12
C LEU A 225 8.66 10.55 33.45
N LEU A 226 9.79 10.00 33.00
CA LEU A 226 9.84 8.63 32.48
C LEU A 226 10.10 7.66 33.66
N THR A 227 9.17 6.71 33.88
CA THR A 227 9.28 5.73 34.96
C THR A 227 9.73 4.37 34.46
N GLU A 228 10.39 3.59 35.34
CA GLU A 228 10.80 2.21 35.02
C GLU A 228 9.60 1.31 34.68
N THR A 229 8.45 1.53 35.32
CA THR A 229 7.23 0.79 35.01
C THR A 229 6.76 1.05 33.57
N GLN A 230 6.79 2.30 33.11
CA GLN A 230 6.45 2.65 31.73
C GLN A 230 7.46 2.03 30.73
N PHE A 231 8.74 2.01 31.09
CA PHE A 231 9.78 1.35 30.30
C PHE A 231 9.51 -0.14 30.14
N LEU A 232 9.27 -0.85 31.24
CA LEU A 232 9.01 -2.29 31.23
C LEU A 232 7.78 -2.64 30.39
N ASN A 233 6.71 -1.86 30.49
CA ASN A 233 5.50 -2.05 29.68
C ASN A 233 5.73 -1.89 28.18
N LYS A 234 6.65 -1.02 27.76
CA LYS A 234 6.96 -0.76 26.35
C LYS A 234 8.14 -1.59 25.83
N LYS A 235 8.95 -2.21 26.69
CA LYS A 235 10.22 -2.87 26.35
C LYS A 235 10.11 -3.81 25.17
N HIS A 236 9.18 -4.75 25.18
CA HIS A 236 9.02 -5.72 24.09
C HIS A 236 8.57 -5.08 22.77
N GLN A 237 7.75 -4.05 22.83
CA GLN A 237 7.34 -3.30 21.64
C GLN A 237 8.52 -2.55 21.04
N LEU A 238 9.30 -1.88 21.87
CA LEU A 238 10.50 -1.14 21.44
C LEU A 238 11.56 -2.06 20.85
N GLU A 239 11.86 -3.19 21.51
CA GLU A 239 12.78 -4.20 20.98
C GLU A 239 12.37 -4.65 19.56
N ARG A 240 11.07 -4.90 19.36
CA ARG A 240 10.53 -5.27 18.03
C ARG A 240 10.72 -4.16 17.01
N LEU A 241 10.44 -2.91 17.36
CA LEU A 241 10.63 -1.76 16.47
C LEU A 241 12.09 -1.58 16.07
N ILE A 242 13.02 -1.69 17.03
CA ILE A 242 14.47 -1.61 16.77
C ILE A 242 14.90 -2.76 15.86
N LYS A 243 14.44 -3.99 16.10
CA LYS A 243 14.74 -5.13 15.21
C LYS A 243 14.25 -4.87 13.78
N ILE A 244 13.06 -4.27 13.63
CA ILE A 244 12.51 -3.92 12.31
C ILE A 244 13.39 -2.85 11.65
N SER A 245 13.76 -1.79 12.35
CA SER A 245 14.60 -0.72 11.79
C SER A 245 15.99 -1.21 11.38
N LYS A 246 16.56 -2.18 12.10
CA LYS A 246 17.85 -2.79 11.79
C LYS A 246 17.82 -3.73 10.57
N LYS A 247 16.66 -4.19 10.09
CA LYS A 247 16.60 -5.15 8.97
C LYS A 247 17.24 -4.62 7.70
N LYS A 248 16.84 -3.45 7.23
CA LYS A 248 17.34 -2.85 5.98
C LYS A 248 18.86 -2.56 6.03
N PRO A 249 19.41 -1.91 7.06
CA PRO A 249 20.86 -1.76 7.21
C PRO A 249 21.61 -3.09 7.22
N SER A 250 21.13 -4.09 7.97
CA SER A 250 21.76 -5.42 8.03
C SER A 250 21.73 -6.16 6.70
N GLU A 251 20.66 -6.01 5.90
CA GLU A 251 20.60 -6.53 4.54
C GLU A 251 21.65 -5.87 3.63
N ILE A 252 21.77 -4.55 3.69
CA ILE A 252 22.76 -3.80 2.92
C ILE A 252 24.18 -4.25 3.28
N GLU A 253 24.48 -4.36 4.57
CA GLU A 253 25.77 -4.84 5.04
C GLU A 253 26.06 -6.27 4.55
N TYR A 254 25.10 -7.18 4.68
CA TYR A 254 25.22 -8.56 4.20
C TYR A 254 25.49 -8.59 2.69
N ILE A 255 24.73 -7.83 1.90
CA ILE A 255 24.87 -7.77 0.45
C ILE A 255 26.23 -7.19 0.06
N ASN A 256 26.68 -6.10 0.68
CA ASN A 256 27.98 -5.48 0.39
C ASN A 256 29.17 -6.42 0.69
N ARG A 257 29.00 -7.34 1.66
CA ARG A 257 30.02 -8.36 1.98
C ARG A 257 30.12 -9.47 0.93
N ILE A 258 29.03 -9.78 0.22
CA ILE A 258 28.98 -10.88 -0.75
C ILE A 258 29.04 -10.43 -2.22
N ILE A 259 28.74 -9.16 -2.48
CA ILE A 259 28.75 -8.55 -3.82
C ILE A 259 29.46 -7.20 -3.76
N ASP A 260 30.48 -7.06 -4.59
CA ASP A 260 31.12 -5.78 -4.86
C ASP A 260 30.34 -5.07 -5.99
N ARG A 261 29.48 -4.16 -5.60
CA ARG A 261 28.60 -3.44 -6.53
C ARG A 261 29.36 -2.50 -7.47
N ASP A 262 30.55 -2.08 -7.08
CA ASP A 262 31.39 -1.15 -7.85
C ASP A 262 32.11 -1.86 -9.01
N LYS A 263 32.11 -3.20 -9.01
CA LYS A 263 32.65 -4.02 -10.09
C LYS A 263 31.65 -4.30 -11.23
N VAL A 264 30.47 -3.72 -11.16
CA VAL A 264 29.50 -3.79 -12.27
C VAL A 264 29.80 -2.65 -13.25
N SER A 265 30.20 -2.98 -14.47
CA SER A 265 30.30 -2.01 -15.56
C SER A 265 29.09 -2.10 -16.48
N PHE A 266 28.69 -0.96 -17.05
CA PHE A 266 27.52 -0.84 -17.90
C PHE A 266 27.89 -0.28 -19.26
N ASN A 267 27.23 -0.76 -20.30
CA ASN A 267 27.26 -0.13 -21.61
C ASN A 267 26.09 0.83 -21.73
N ASP A 268 26.32 2.09 -21.36
CA ASP A 268 25.29 3.13 -21.31
C ASP A 268 24.64 3.39 -22.67
N GLU A 269 25.37 3.24 -23.77
CA GLU A 269 24.81 3.40 -25.14
C GLU A 269 23.75 2.33 -25.43
N VAL A 270 24.06 1.07 -25.11
CA VAL A 270 23.14 -0.06 -25.31
C VAL A 270 21.94 0.07 -24.39
N LEU A 271 22.16 0.43 -23.12
CA LEU A 271 21.08 0.60 -22.13
C LEU A 271 20.16 1.77 -22.46
N ASN A 272 20.68 2.90 -22.98
CA ASN A 272 19.84 4.01 -23.44
C ASN A 272 18.99 3.64 -24.65
N LYS A 273 19.54 2.88 -25.60
CA LYS A 273 18.76 2.36 -26.74
C LYS A 273 17.66 1.42 -26.24
N PHE A 274 17.98 0.55 -25.29
CA PHE A 274 16.99 -0.33 -24.66
C PHE A 274 15.88 0.46 -23.96
N LEU A 275 16.24 1.42 -23.12
CA LEU A 275 15.29 2.25 -22.38
C LEU A 275 14.37 3.04 -23.32
N SER A 276 14.93 3.64 -24.38
CA SER A 276 14.15 4.39 -25.36
C SER A 276 13.12 3.51 -26.06
N ALA A 277 13.51 2.29 -26.46
CA ALA A 277 12.61 1.32 -27.08
C ALA A 277 11.54 0.84 -26.08
N PHE A 278 11.94 0.55 -24.83
CA PHE A 278 11.06 0.12 -23.75
C PHE A 278 9.99 1.16 -23.40
N LEU A 279 10.35 2.44 -23.29
CA LEU A 279 9.42 3.53 -22.96
C LEU A 279 8.49 3.90 -24.12
N THR A 280 8.91 3.71 -25.38
CA THR A 280 8.10 4.05 -26.56
C THR A 280 6.96 3.05 -26.77
N GLU A 281 7.14 1.82 -26.33
CA GLU A 281 6.19 0.71 -26.53
C GLU A 281 5.29 0.44 -25.32
N ASN A 282 5.15 1.38 -24.39
CA ASN A 282 4.44 1.24 -23.13
C ASN A 282 2.96 0.80 -23.28
N SER A 283 2.74 -0.44 -23.70
CA SER A 283 1.48 -1.14 -23.61
C SER A 283 1.72 -2.60 -23.17
N ASN A 284 0.94 -3.02 -22.20
CA ASN A 284 1.04 -4.21 -21.37
C ASN A 284 0.77 -5.54 -22.12
N SER A 285 1.52 -5.94 -23.14
CA SER A 285 1.31 -7.25 -23.74
C SER A 285 2.59 -7.95 -24.25
N PHE A 286 2.58 -9.27 -24.12
CA PHE A 286 3.60 -10.21 -24.61
C PHE A 286 4.02 -10.01 -26.08
N ASN A 287 3.12 -9.50 -26.94
CA ASN A 287 3.40 -9.18 -28.35
C ASN A 287 4.38 -8.02 -28.54
N GLU A 288 4.59 -7.18 -27.55
CA GLU A 288 5.47 -6.01 -27.62
C GLU A 288 6.90 -6.36 -27.27
N PHE A 289 7.09 -7.38 -26.43
CA PHE A 289 8.42 -7.92 -26.16
C PHE A 289 9.08 -8.52 -27.42
N GLU A 290 8.30 -9.10 -28.33
CA GLU A 290 8.81 -9.57 -29.64
C GLU A 290 9.18 -8.41 -30.57
N LYS A 291 8.52 -7.26 -30.47
CA LYS A 291 8.91 -6.04 -31.22
C LYS A 291 10.21 -5.45 -30.68
N LEU A 292 10.39 -5.43 -29.35
CA LEU A 292 11.66 -5.03 -28.73
C LEU A 292 12.83 -5.90 -29.24
N LYS A 293 12.64 -7.20 -29.38
CA LYS A 293 13.62 -8.12 -29.96
C LYS A 293 13.99 -7.75 -31.41
N SER A 294 13.04 -7.23 -32.17
CA SER A 294 13.31 -6.81 -33.58
C SER A 294 14.04 -5.47 -33.67
N ALA A 295 13.90 -4.60 -32.67
CA ALA A 295 14.50 -3.27 -32.63
C ALA A 295 15.92 -3.25 -32.03
N LEU A 296 16.27 -4.26 -31.23
CA LEU A 296 17.52 -4.35 -30.50
C LEU A 296 18.30 -5.61 -30.90
N ASN A 297 19.62 -5.52 -30.96
CA ASN A 297 20.46 -6.71 -31.14
C ASN A 297 20.55 -7.47 -29.79
N PRO A 298 19.93 -8.67 -29.64
CA PRO A 298 19.91 -9.42 -28.40
C PRO A 298 21.30 -9.82 -27.89
N GLU A 299 22.29 -9.91 -28.77
CA GLU A 299 23.67 -10.30 -28.49
C GLU A 299 24.54 -9.15 -27.99
N SER A 300 24.05 -7.90 -28.02
CA SER A 300 24.80 -6.75 -27.56
C SER A 300 25.06 -6.85 -26.03
N ALA A 301 26.32 -6.65 -25.63
CA ALA A 301 26.70 -6.57 -24.23
C ALA A 301 26.10 -5.32 -23.58
N CYS A 302 25.34 -5.49 -22.50
CA CYS A 302 24.72 -4.40 -21.76
C CYS A 302 25.36 -4.17 -20.38
N ALA A 303 25.95 -5.20 -19.79
CA ALA A 303 26.67 -5.11 -18.51
C ALA A 303 27.75 -6.17 -18.39
N GLU A 304 28.72 -5.92 -17.50
CA GLU A 304 29.74 -6.91 -17.12
C GLU A 304 29.85 -6.97 -15.60
N TYR A 305 29.99 -8.18 -15.07
CA TYR A 305 30.21 -8.40 -13.65
C TYR A 305 31.07 -9.66 -13.41
N ASN A 306 32.16 -9.53 -12.63
CA ASN A 306 33.09 -10.62 -12.32
C ASN A 306 33.61 -11.39 -13.55
N GLY A 307 33.88 -10.70 -14.66
CA GLY A 307 34.37 -11.31 -15.90
C GLY A 307 33.29 -12.02 -16.75
N SER A 308 32.04 -11.97 -16.32
CA SER A 308 30.90 -12.44 -17.11
C SER A 308 30.27 -11.26 -17.84
N THR A 309 30.02 -11.42 -19.14
CA THR A 309 29.33 -10.44 -19.98
C THR A 309 27.85 -10.81 -20.04
N TYR A 310 26.99 -9.84 -19.76
CA TYR A 310 25.53 -9.96 -19.85
C TYR A 310 25.02 -9.20 -21.06
N LYS A 311 24.10 -9.82 -21.78
CA LYS A 311 23.58 -9.35 -23.06
C LYS A 311 22.21 -8.71 -22.90
N VAL A 312 21.75 -8.02 -23.93
CA VAL A 312 20.38 -7.49 -24.01
C VAL A 312 19.35 -8.62 -23.86
N SER A 313 19.63 -9.82 -24.40
CA SER A 313 18.76 -11.00 -24.21
C SER A 313 18.60 -11.40 -22.75
N ASP A 314 19.66 -11.29 -21.94
CA ASP A 314 19.59 -11.60 -20.50
C ASP A 314 18.73 -10.55 -19.79
N LEU A 315 18.94 -9.27 -20.10
CA LEU A 315 18.15 -8.17 -19.56
C LEU A 315 16.66 -8.31 -19.90
N MET A 316 16.36 -8.67 -21.14
CA MET A 316 14.99 -8.96 -21.59
C MET A 316 14.35 -10.09 -20.78
N ASN A 317 15.09 -11.19 -20.58
CA ASN A 317 14.60 -12.32 -19.79
C ASN A 317 14.34 -11.89 -18.35
N TRP A 318 15.25 -11.17 -17.72
CA TRP A 318 15.10 -10.68 -16.35
C TRP A 318 13.87 -9.79 -16.18
N ILE A 319 13.70 -8.77 -17.06
CA ILE A 319 12.53 -7.90 -17.01
C ILE A 319 11.25 -8.72 -17.23
N ASN A 320 11.29 -9.69 -18.13
CA ASN A 320 10.16 -10.59 -18.33
C ASN A 320 9.86 -11.50 -17.13
N GLU A 321 10.81 -11.78 -16.26
CA GLU A 321 10.59 -12.50 -14.99
C GLU A 321 9.94 -11.62 -13.91
N LEU A 322 10.05 -10.29 -14.00
CA LEU A 322 9.44 -9.39 -13.04
C LEU A 322 7.91 -9.38 -13.17
N PRO A 323 7.17 -9.25 -12.06
CA PRO A 323 5.75 -8.93 -12.13
C PRO A 323 5.50 -7.63 -12.91
N SER A 324 4.42 -7.57 -13.68
CA SER A 324 4.08 -6.41 -14.54
C SER A 324 4.02 -5.06 -13.81
N SER A 325 3.85 -5.06 -12.48
CA SER A 325 3.89 -3.85 -11.65
C SER A 325 5.28 -3.20 -11.56
N TYR A 326 6.34 -3.91 -11.94
CA TYR A 326 7.70 -3.36 -11.97
C TYR A 326 7.99 -2.55 -13.25
N ASP A 327 7.27 -2.80 -14.33
CA ASP A 327 7.46 -2.09 -15.59
C ASP A 327 7.24 -0.58 -15.44
N GLU A 328 6.29 -0.18 -14.59
CA GLU A 328 6.00 1.23 -14.28
C GLU A 328 7.16 1.96 -13.52
N ARG A 329 8.14 1.22 -13.02
CA ARG A 329 9.27 1.76 -12.25
C ARG A 329 10.50 2.04 -13.12
N ILE A 330 10.53 1.55 -14.35
CA ILE A 330 11.66 1.75 -15.27
C ILE A 330 11.40 3.02 -16.10
N LYS A 331 11.95 4.13 -15.66
CA LYS A 331 11.77 5.44 -16.32
C LYS A 331 13.10 6.08 -16.74
N THR A 332 14.16 5.77 -16.04
CA THR A 332 15.48 6.36 -16.23
C THR A 332 16.55 5.30 -16.45
N LEU A 333 17.72 5.71 -16.96
CA LEU A 333 18.87 4.85 -17.09
C LEU A 333 19.33 4.29 -15.74
N ASP A 334 19.23 5.09 -14.68
CA ASP A 334 19.61 4.68 -13.33
C ASP A 334 18.62 3.65 -12.75
N ASP A 335 17.32 3.78 -13.04
CA ASP A 335 16.35 2.74 -12.69
C ASP A 335 16.73 1.40 -13.33
N LEU A 336 17.07 1.43 -14.62
CA LEU A 336 17.47 0.24 -15.35
C LEU A 336 18.76 -0.37 -14.79
N LYS A 337 19.78 0.45 -14.52
CA LYS A 337 21.03 0.01 -13.86
C LYS A 337 20.78 -0.60 -12.47
N ASN A 338 19.89 0.00 -11.70
CA ASN A 338 19.52 -0.52 -10.37
C ASN A 338 18.79 -1.86 -10.46
N ILE A 339 17.94 -2.05 -11.45
CA ILE A 339 17.29 -3.33 -11.73
C ILE A 339 18.32 -4.40 -12.09
N ILE A 340 19.27 -4.12 -12.98
CA ILE A 340 20.34 -5.05 -13.34
C ILE A 340 21.17 -5.44 -12.10
N LYS A 341 21.58 -4.46 -11.28
CA LYS A 341 22.26 -4.73 -10.01
C LYS A 341 21.40 -5.60 -9.08
N GLY A 342 20.09 -5.35 -9.04
CA GLY A 342 19.13 -6.14 -8.27
C GLY A 342 19.10 -7.61 -8.69
N PHE A 343 19.15 -7.89 -9.99
CA PHE A 343 19.21 -9.26 -10.52
C PHE A 343 20.53 -9.96 -10.13
N PHE A 344 21.66 -9.29 -10.24
CA PHE A 344 22.93 -9.88 -9.79
C PHE A 344 22.92 -10.24 -8.30
N ILE A 345 22.34 -9.36 -7.47
CA ILE A 345 22.17 -9.61 -6.04
C ILE A 345 21.25 -10.81 -5.83
N GLN A 346 20.09 -10.83 -6.49
CA GLN A 346 19.11 -11.91 -6.35
C GLN A 346 19.69 -13.26 -6.77
N GLU A 347 20.34 -13.34 -7.93
CA GLU A 347 20.97 -14.56 -8.41
C GLU A 347 22.03 -15.06 -7.43
N LYS A 348 22.89 -14.18 -6.93
CA LYS A 348 23.92 -14.52 -5.95
C LYS A 348 23.34 -15.04 -4.65
N LEU A 349 22.29 -14.40 -4.14
CA LEU A 349 21.61 -14.83 -2.92
C LEU A 349 20.93 -16.19 -3.10
N LEU A 350 20.26 -16.43 -4.24
CA LEU A 350 19.69 -17.74 -4.57
C LEU A 350 20.74 -18.84 -4.67
N GLN A 351 21.89 -18.56 -5.30
CA GLN A 351 23.02 -19.50 -5.34
C GLN A 351 23.52 -19.84 -3.94
N ILE A 352 23.64 -18.85 -3.04
CA ILE A 352 24.05 -19.06 -1.65
C ILE A 352 23.01 -19.90 -0.92
N ALA A 353 21.72 -19.60 -1.06
CA ALA A 353 20.63 -20.34 -0.42
C ALA A 353 20.62 -21.81 -0.84
N ARG A 354 20.70 -22.08 -2.15
CA ARG A 354 20.76 -23.46 -2.69
C ARG A 354 22.03 -24.20 -2.25
N ARG A 355 23.18 -23.53 -2.23
CA ARG A 355 24.46 -24.15 -1.73
C ARG A 355 24.37 -24.54 -0.26
N LYS A 356 23.62 -23.77 0.55
CA LYS A 356 23.37 -24.08 1.95
C LYS A 356 22.27 -25.15 2.16
N GLY A 357 21.60 -25.59 1.08
CA GLY A 357 20.53 -26.57 1.13
C GLY A 357 19.19 -26.02 1.64
N TYR A 358 19.02 -24.69 1.69
CA TYR A 358 17.79 -24.08 2.18
C TYR A 358 16.60 -24.38 1.30
N ASP A 359 16.80 -24.58 -0.01
CA ASP A 359 15.78 -25.02 -0.96
C ASP A 359 15.15 -26.39 -0.64
N LYS A 360 15.78 -27.17 0.26
CA LYS A 360 15.31 -28.47 0.73
C LYS A 360 14.85 -28.48 2.19
N ASP A 361 14.87 -27.30 2.85
CA ASP A 361 14.45 -27.19 4.24
C ASP A 361 12.94 -27.47 4.37
N PRO A 362 12.51 -28.35 5.29
CA PRO A 362 11.09 -28.70 5.44
C PRO A 362 10.19 -27.52 5.78
N GLU A 363 10.69 -26.52 6.53
CA GLU A 363 9.95 -25.32 6.90
C GLU A 363 9.70 -24.44 5.66
N LEU A 364 10.73 -24.24 4.84
CA LEU A 364 10.59 -23.52 3.58
C LEU A 364 9.65 -24.25 2.62
N LEU A 365 9.81 -25.57 2.45
CA LEU A 365 8.97 -26.36 1.56
C LEU A 365 7.49 -26.27 1.95
N LYS A 366 7.19 -26.33 3.25
CA LYS A 366 5.82 -26.14 3.76
C LYS A 366 5.28 -24.73 3.46
N THR A 367 6.09 -23.71 3.67
CA THR A 367 5.71 -22.32 3.43
C THR A 367 5.52 -22.05 1.93
N SER A 368 6.45 -22.50 1.11
CA SER A 368 6.41 -22.38 -0.34
C SER A 368 5.19 -23.09 -0.94
N ALA A 369 4.89 -24.33 -0.49
CA ALA A 369 3.70 -25.04 -0.92
C ALA A 369 2.40 -24.26 -0.62
N LYS A 370 2.29 -23.66 0.56
CA LYS A 370 1.14 -22.81 0.93
C LYS A 370 1.02 -21.56 0.03
N MET A 371 2.16 -20.94 -0.32
CA MET A 371 2.18 -19.79 -1.23
C MET A 371 1.78 -20.20 -2.66
N GLU A 372 2.27 -21.33 -3.14
CA GLU A 372 1.89 -21.88 -4.45
C GLU A 372 0.40 -22.28 -4.52
N ASP A 373 -0.14 -22.84 -3.44
CA ASP A 373 -1.57 -23.16 -3.36
C ASP A 373 -2.42 -21.90 -3.44
N ASN A 374 -2.03 -20.83 -2.76
CA ASN A 374 -2.72 -19.54 -2.84
C ASN A 374 -2.65 -18.95 -4.25
N LEU A 375 -1.48 -18.98 -4.89
CA LEU A 375 -1.29 -18.51 -6.26
C LEU A 375 -2.15 -19.33 -7.24
N PHE A 376 -2.16 -20.67 -7.11
CA PHE A 376 -3.00 -21.54 -7.92
C PHE A 376 -4.48 -21.18 -7.78
N LEU A 377 -4.96 -20.99 -6.55
CA LEU A 377 -6.35 -20.64 -6.29
C LEU A 377 -6.71 -19.26 -6.84
N GLU A 378 -5.79 -18.30 -6.77
CA GLU A 378 -5.99 -16.97 -7.35
C GLU A 378 -6.15 -17.04 -8.87
N HIS A 379 -5.23 -17.69 -9.55
CA HIS A 379 -5.31 -17.90 -11.01
C HIS A 379 -6.54 -18.70 -11.40
N LYS A 380 -6.87 -19.74 -10.63
CA LYS A 380 -8.05 -20.58 -10.88
C LYS A 380 -9.35 -19.79 -10.72
N ASN A 381 -9.43 -18.94 -9.70
CA ASN A 381 -10.55 -18.02 -9.52
C ASN A 381 -10.67 -17.05 -10.70
N ARG A 382 -9.56 -16.52 -11.18
CA ARG A 382 -9.50 -15.62 -12.34
C ARG A 382 -9.97 -16.36 -13.60
N GLU A 383 -9.44 -17.54 -13.87
CA GLU A 383 -9.83 -18.37 -15.01
C GLU A 383 -11.35 -18.64 -15.05
N ILE A 384 -11.92 -19.06 -13.90
CA ILE A 384 -13.36 -19.39 -13.81
C ILE A 384 -14.23 -18.14 -14.04
N VAL A 385 -13.82 -16.99 -13.49
CA VAL A 385 -14.57 -15.72 -13.56
C VAL A 385 -14.41 -15.06 -14.94
N ASP A 386 -13.20 -15.03 -15.49
CA ASP A 386 -12.89 -14.35 -16.75
C ASP A 386 -13.46 -15.11 -17.96
N ASN A 387 -13.57 -16.45 -17.86
CA ASN A 387 -14.27 -17.25 -18.86
C ASN A 387 -15.80 -17.00 -18.87
N SER A 388 -16.33 -16.26 -17.90
CA SER A 388 -17.72 -15.80 -17.94
C SER A 388 -17.86 -14.69 -18.99
N GLN A 389 -18.39 -15.05 -20.16
CA GLN A 389 -18.65 -14.06 -21.20
C GLN A 389 -19.74 -13.09 -20.75
N VAL A 390 -19.47 -11.79 -20.95
CA VAL A 390 -20.46 -10.72 -20.78
C VAL A 390 -20.77 -10.16 -22.16
N SER A 391 -22.00 -10.35 -22.60
CA SER A 391 -22.46 -9.80 -23.89
C SER A 391 -22.66 -8.28 -23.79
N ASP A 392 -22.57 -7.59 -24.93
CA ASP A 392 -22.83 -6.14 -25.00
C ASP A 392 -24.26 -5.79 -24.54
N SER A 393 -25.23 -6.65 -24.83
CA SER A 393 -26.62 -6.48 -24.39
C SER A 393 -26.73 -6.55 -22.87
N GLU A 394 -26.05 -7.47 -22.24
CA GLU A 394 -26.02 -7.64 -20.79
C GLU A 394 -25.32 -6.47 -20.10
N ALA A 395 -24.16 -6.05 -20.63
CA ALA A 395 -23.48 -4.86 -20.11
C ALA A 395 -24.34 -3.61 -20.21
N LEU A 396 -25.03 -3.40 -21.34
CA LEU A 396 -25.93 -2.27 -21.54
C LEU A 396 -27.14 -2.32 -20.59
N GLU A 397 -27.73 -3.50 -20.39
CA GLU A 397 -28.83 -3.69 -19.43
C GLU A 397 -28.39 -3.37 -18.00
N PHE A 398 -27.21 -3.86 -17.60
CA PHE A 398 -26.63 -3.57 -16.29
C PHE A 398 -26.38 -2.08 -16.10
N TYR A 399 -25.80 -1.42 -17.10
CA TYR A 399 -25.60 0.03 -17.08
C TYR A 399 -26.93 0.78 -16.89
N ARG A 400 -27.98 0.42 -17.67
CA ARG A 400 -29.29 1.06 -17.56
C ARG A 400 -29.96 0.88 -16.20
N LYS A 401 -29.79 -0.29 -15.58
CA LYS A 401 -30.30 -0.57 -14.23
C LYS A 401 -29.52 0.14 -13.13
N ASN A 402 -28.27 0.47 -13.37
CA ASN A 402 -27.32 0.99 -12.37
C ASN A 402 -26.69 2.32 -12.82
N VAL A 403 -27.45 3.18 -13.49
CA VAL A 403 -26.94 4.45 -14.06
C VAL A 403 -26.24 5.31 -13.00
N ASP A 404 -26.73 5.28 -11.76
CA ASP A 404 -26.16 6.05 -10.65
C ASP A 404 -24.72 5.63 -10.32
N LEU A 405 -24.37 4.34 -10.48
CA LEU A 405 -22.99 3.83 -10.29
C LEU A 405 -22.03 4.35 -11.35
N PHE A 406 -22.57 4.71 -12.52
CA PHE A 406 -21.81 5.14 -13.69
C PHE A 406 -22.06 6.61 -14.01
N SER A 407 -22.22 7.41 -12.99
CA SER A 407 -22.48 8.83 -13.12
C SER A 407 -21.39 9.63 -12.42
N ARG A 408 -21.14 10.83 -12.92
CA ARG A 408 -20.34 11.82 -12.19
C ARG A 408 -21.09 12.18 -10.93
N GLU A 409 -20.38 12.33 -9.85
CA GLU A 409 -20.99 12.72 -8.58
C GLU A 409 -21.60 14.12 -8.69
N LYS A 410 -22.65 14.35 -7.91
CA LYS A 410 -23.21 15.70 -7.71
C LYS A 410 -22.14 16.62 -7.13
N GLU A 411 -22.11 17.88 -7.56
CA GLU A 411 -21.17 18.86 -7.05
C GLU A 411 -21.89 20.06 -6.44
N LEU A 412 -21.30 20.58 -5.38
CA LEU A 412 -21.73 21.80 -4.68
C LEU A 412 -20.63 22.85 -4.74
N ASN A 413 -21.03 24.10 -4.97
CA ASN A 413 -20.22 25.26 -4.66
C ASN A 413 -20.83 25.98 -3.46
N VAL A 414 -20.03 26.18 -2.42
CA VAL A 414 -20.44 26.85 -1.18
C VAL A 414 -19.42 27.91 -0.77
N GLN A 415 -19.90 28.94 -0.07
CA GLN A 415 -19.06 29.76 0.78
C GLN A 415 -19.13 29.24 2.22
N GLU A 416 -18.04 29.33 2.95
CA GLU A 416 -17.95 28.92 4.35
C GLU A 416 -17.32 30.00 5.25
N ILE A 417 -17.79 30.06 6.49
CA ILE A 417 -17.13 30.76 7.61
C ILE A 417 -16.97 29.74 8.74
N ILE A 418 -15.74 29.43 9.12
CA ILE A 418 -15.44 28.49 10.20
C ILE A 418 -14.98 29.28 11.43
N LEU A 419 -15.61 29.02 12.56
CA LEU A 419 -15.42 29.75 13.81
C LEU A 419 -15.12 28.76 14.95
N GLN A 420 -14.42 29.24 15.97
CA GLN A 420 -13.96 28.39 17.06
C GLN A 420 -15.04 28.17 18.13
N ASP A 421 -15.91 29.14 18.34
CA ASP A 421 -16.89 29.14 19.42
C ASP A 421 -18.33 29.40 18.94
N PRO A 422 -19.36 28.95 19.68
CA PRO A 422 -20.75 29.10 19.30
C PRO A 422 -21.23 30.57 19.35
N ASP A 423 -20.72 31.40 20.26
CA ASP A 423 -21.20 32.77 20.45
C ASP A 423 -20.81 33.66 19.27
N SER A 424 -19.54 33.58 18.84
CA SER A 424 -19.09 34.22 17.62
C SER A 424 -19.89 33.78 16.39
N SER A 425 -20.24 32.49 16.31
CA SER A 425 -21.04 31.98 15.20
C SER A 425 -22.47 32.55 15.18
N GLN A 426 -23.09 32.75 16.36
CA GLN A 426 -24.39 33.40 16.47
C GLN A 426 -24.35 34.90 16.10
N VAL A 427 -23.26 35.58 16.43
CA VAL A 427 -23.07 36.97 16.03
C VAL A 427 -22.93 37.08 14.50
N ILE A 428 -22.09 36.26 13.91
CA ILE A 428 -21.83 36.30 12.46
C ILE A 428 -23.10 35.94 11.66
N ILE A 429 -23.87 34.90 12.05
CA ILE A 429 -25.11 34.56 11.33
C ILE A 429 -26.17 35.68 11.41
N LYS A 430 -26.24 36.41 12.53
CA LYS A 430 -27.14 37.58 12.63
C LYS A 430 -26.71 38.70 11.68
N ARG A 431 -25.42 39.02 11.60
CA ARG A 431 -24.86 40.03 10.70
C ARG A 431 -25.17 39.68 9.22
N LEU A 432 -24.96 38.40 8.86
CA LEU A 432 -25.32 37.89 7.52
C LEU A 432 -26.81 38.03 7.21
N LYS A 433 -27.69 37.76 8.17
CA LYS A 433 -29.15 37.94 8.03
C LYS A 433 -29.56 39.43 7.92
N HIS A 434 -28.76 40.34 8.42
CA HIS A 434 -28.96 41.80 8.25
C HIS A 434 -28.32 42.34 6.97
N GLY A 435 -27.82 41.48 6.08
CA GLY A 435 -27.34 41.85 4.76
C GLY A 435 -25.88 42.21 4.64
N GLU A 436 -25.06 41.94 5.69
CA GLU A 436 -23.62 42.09 5.55
C GLU A 436 -23.05 41.07 4.57
N GLU A 437 -22.02 41.48 3.85
CA GLU A 437 -21.44 40.68 2.77
C GLU A 437 -20.67 39.47 3.33
N PHE A 438 -21.02 38.25 2.84
CA PHE A 438 -20.45 36.99 3.33
C PHE A 438 -18.94 36.93 3.17
N GLY A 439 -18.42 37.33 1.99
CA GLY A 439 -17.00 37.27 1.68
C GLY A 439 -16.15 38.17 2.59
N ARG A 440 -16.68 39.34 2.98
CA ARG A 440 -16.01 40.22 3.93
C ARG A 440 -15.91 39.57 5.31
N LEU A 441 -17.01 39.02 5.80
CA LEU A 441 -17.04 38.35 7.11
C LEU A 441 -16.18 37.08 7.12
N ALA A 442 -16.12 36.34 6.01
CA ALA A 442 -15.25 35.19 5.86
C ALA A 442 -13.77 35.59 5.99
N LYS A 443 -13.33 36.65 5.29
CA LYS A 443 -11.95 37.16 5.37
C LYS A 443 -11.57 37.62 6.78
N GLU A 444 -12.51 38.27 7.47
CA GLU A 444 -12.26 38.89 8.77
C GLU A 444 -12.27 37.85 9.91
N TYR A 445 -13.23 36.92 9.91
CA TYR A 445 -13.51 36.07 11.06
C TYR A 445 -13.23 34.57 10.86
N SER A 446 -13.18 34.06 9.63
CA SER A 446 -12.96 32.63 9.42
C SER A 446 -11.55 32.21 9.82
N ILE A 447 -11.46 31.16 10.63
CA ILE A 447 -10.18 30.55 11.02
C ILE A 447 -9.55 29.75 9.88
N ARG A 448 -10.34 29.31 8.89
CA ARG A 448 -9.87 28.58 7.71
C ARG A 448 -9.36 29.57 6.65
N LYS A 449 -8.08 29.91 6.71
CA LYS A 449 -7.51 31.01 5.92
C LYS A 449 -7.59 30.80 4.42
N TRP A 450 -7.39 29.59 3.91
CA TRP A 450 -7.38 29.32 2.47
C TRP A 450 -8.72 29.62 1.78
N SER A 451 -9.88 29.31 2.42
CA SER A 451 -11.19 29.70 1.91
C SER A 451 -11.51 31.17 2.24
N ALA A 452 -11.11 31.64 3.42
CA ALA A 452 -11.33 33.02 3.84
C ALA A 452 -10.73 34.05 2.87
N GLU A 453 -9.53 33.81 2.36
CA GLU A 453 -8.84 34.68 1.39
C GLU A 453 -9.65 34.83 0.08
N ASN A 454 -10.40 33.79 -0.28
CA ASN A 454 -11.33 33.80 -1.42
C ASN A 454 -12.78 34.18 -1.02
N GLY A 455 -12.95 34.91 0.10
CA GLY A 455 -14.29 35.28 0.59
C GLY A 455 -15.11 34.09 1.07
N GLY A 456 -14.47 33.00 1.46
CA GLY A 456 -15.09 31.76 1.91
C GLY A 456 -15.48 30.79 0.80
N GLU A 457 -15.32 31.16 -0.48
CA GLU A 457 -15.72 30.32 -1.60
C GLU A 457 -14.79 29.11 -1.79
N MET A 458 -15.38 27.93 -1.90
CA MET A 458 -14.67 26.67 -2.04
C MET A 458 -14.56 26.18 -3.50
N GLY A 459 -15.33 26.76 -4.42
CA GLY A 459 -15.52 26.24 -5.76
C GLY A 459 -16.39 24.98 -5.80
N PHE A 460 -16.69 24.49 -7.01
CA PHE A 460 -17.43 23.25 -7.17
C PHE A 460 -16.60 22.04 -6.68
N ALA A 461 -17.19 21.26 -5.79
CA ALA A 461 -16.59 20.06 -5.26
C ALA A 461 -17.65 18.95 -5.13
N PRO A 462 -17.24 17.66 -5.27
CA PRO A 462 -18.14 16.54 -5.05
C PRO A 462 -18.84 16.62 -3.69
N VAL A 463 -20.14 16.31 -3.68
CA VAL A 463 -20.97 16.38 -2.47
C VAL A 463 -20.43 15.52 -1.34
N SER A 464 -19.77 14.40 -1.65
CA SER A 464 -19.10 13.52 -0.69
C SER A 464 -18.02 14.23 0.14
N LYS A 465 -17.37 15.26 -0.39
CA LYS A 465 -16.35 16.05 0.33
C LYS A 465 -16.90 16.82 1.54
N PHE A 466 -18.19 17.07 1.58
CA PHE A 466 -18.84 17.78 2.68
C PHE A 466 -19.23 16.87 3.87
N GLY A 467 -18.87 15.58 3.82
CA GLY A 467 -19.03 14.64 4.93
C GLY A 467 -20.46 14.62 5.49
N MET A 468 -20.62 14.83 6.80
CA MET A 468 -21.94 14.86 7.46
C MET A 468 -22.85 16.01 7.01
N LEU A 469 -22.30 17.05 6.40
CA LEU A 469 -23.07 18.21 5.92
C LEU A 469 -23.64 17.98 4.51
N LYS A 470 -23.26 16.94 3.82
CA LYS A 470 -23.58 16.68 2.41
C LYS A 470 -25.07 16.79 2.09
N ASP A 471 -25.91 16.14 2.90
CA ASP A 471 -27.36 16.11 2.65
C ASP A 471 -28.01 17.44 3.04
N THR A 472 -27.56 18.07 4.12
CA THR A 472 -28.06 19.38 4.56
C THR A 472 -27.76 20.46 3.51
N LEU A 473 -26.53 20.53 3.03
CA LEU A 473 -26.11 21.51 2.02
C LEU A 473 -26.74 21.24 0.66
N TRP A 474 -26.84 19.95 0.27
CA TRP A 474 -27.46 19.58 -1.00
C TRP A 474 -28.96 19.94 -1.05
N ASN A 475 -29.69 19.73 0.05
CA ASN A 475 -31.14 19.99 0.11
C ASN A 475 -31.46 21.47 0.36
N SER A 476 -30.48 22.30 0.73
CA SER A 476 -30.70 23.75 0.92
C SER A 476 -30.79 24.49 -0.42
N GLU A 477 -31.58 25.52 -0.52
CA GLU A 477 -31.74 26.33 -1.74
C GLU A 477 -30.46 27.12 -2.07
N ILE A 478 -30.23 27.38 -3.37
CA ILE A 478 -29.14 28.25 -3.80
C ILE A 478 -29.37 29.65 -3.24
N GLY A 479 -28.33 30.24 -2.65
CA GLY A 479 -28.39 31.53 -1.97
C GLY A 479 -28.72 31.44 -0.48
N SER A 480 -29.21 30.31 0.02
CA SER A 480 -29.56 30.14 1.43
C SER A 480 -28.36 30.04 2.35
N LEU A 481 -28.53 30.52 3.58
CA LEU A 481 -27.58 30.40 4.67
C LEU A 481 -27.88 29.15 5.49
N VAL A 482 -26.89 28.35 5.73
CA VAL A 482 -26.96 27.10 6.48
C VAL A 482 -26.03 27.17 7.69
N GLY A 483 -26.57 26.96 8.88
CA GLY A 483 -25.78 27.02 10.11
C GLY A 483 -26.28 28.09 11.10
N PRO A 484 -25.54 28.32 12.22
CA PRO A 484 -24.28 27.66 12.57
C PRO A 484 -24.44 26.16 12.82
N ILE A 485 -23.57 25.33 12.28
CA ILE A 485 -23.54 23.89 12.52
C ILE A 485 -22.21 23.53 13.17
N LYS A 486 -22.26 22.71 14.22
CA LYS A 486 -21.07 22.17 14.85
C LYS A 486 -20.44 21.10 13.94
N VAL A 487 -19.18 21.31 13.57
CA VAL A 487 -18.39 20.39 12.75
C VAL A 487 -17.09 20.08 13.54
N GLN A 488 -17.03 18.90 14.14
CA GLN A 488 -15.99 18.54 15.10
C GLN A 488 -15.90 19.56 16.25
N ASP A 489 -14.77 20.25 16.41
CA ASP A 489 -14.53 21.24 17.46
C ASP A 489 -14.84 22.69 17.03
N TYR A 490 -15.40 22.87 15.84
CA TYR A 490 -15.64 24.19 15.22
C TYR A 490 -17.12 24.38 14.87
N TYR A 491 -17.46 25.62 14.51
CA TYR A 491 -18.80 26.01 14.06
C TYR A 491 -18.72 26.57 12.63
N GLY A 492 -19.45 25.95 11.70
CA GLY A 492 -19.52 26.36 10.31
C GLY A 492 -20.80 27.10 9.97
N ILE A 493 -20.68 28.20 9.23
CA ILE A 493 -21.77 28.89 8.56
C ILE A 493 -21.51 28.75 7.07
N PHE A 494 -22.50 28.31 6.31
CA PHE A 494 -22.36 28.04 4.89
C PHE A 494 -23.39 28.83 4.10
N LYS A 495 -23.04 29.21 2.86
CA LYS A 495 -23.98 29.74 1.86
C LYS A 495 -23.84 28.92 0.60
N VAL A 496 -24.94 28.34 0.12
CA VAL A 496 -24.94 27.55 -1.11
C VAL A 496 -24.88 28.48 -2.31
N LEU A 497 -23.83 28.39 -3.14
CA LEU A 497 -23.65 29.22 -4.33
C LEU A 497 -24.18 28.57 -5.61
N GLY A 498 -24.02 27.26 -5.72
CA GLY A 498 -24.39 26.54 -6.92
C GLY A 498 -24.42 25.02 -6.73
N LYS A 499 -25.13 24.35 -7.63
CA LYS A 499 -25.29 22.90 -7.65
C LYS A 499 -25.16 22.39 -9.07
N ILE A 500 -24.39 21.31 -9.24
CA ILE A 500 -24.34 20.54 -10.47
C ILE A 500 -24.93 19.16 -10.18
N ASN A 501 -25.98 18.83 -10.93
CA ASN A 501 -26.61 17.53 -10.79
C ASN A 501 -25.72 16.41 -11.34
N GLN A 502 -25.95 15.21 -10.83
CA GLN A 502 -25.36 13.99 -11.33
C GLN A 502 -25.60 13.85 -12.85
N LYS A 503 -24.54 13.53 -13.60
CA LYS A 503 -24.61 13.26 -15.03
C LYS A 503 -24.02 11.89 -15.33
N PRO A 504 -24.79 10.99 -15.95
CA PRO A 504 -24.26 9.70 -16.40
C PRO A 504 -23.11 9.86 -17.39
N PHE A 505 -22.16 8.95 -17.35
CA PHE A 505 -21.18 8.77 -18.42
C PHE A 505 -21.86 8.08 -19.60
N GLU A 506 -21.47 8.40 -20.82
CA GLU A 506 -21.95 7.66 -21.98
C GLU A 506 -21.46 6.20 -21.94
N PHE A 507 -22.35 5.25 -22.24
CA PHE A 507 -22.01 3.82 -22.19
C PHE A 507 -20.77 3.47 -23.01
N SER A 508 -20.62 4.08 -24.20
CA SER A 508 -19.48 3.89 -25.08
C SER A 508 -18.14 4.28 -24.45
N GLU A 509 -18.14 5.30 -23.59
CA GLU A 509 -16.92 5.79 -22.90
C GLU A 509 -16.48 4.87 -21.76
N ILE A 510 -17.43 4.11 -21.19
CA ILE A 510 -17.18 3.32 -19.97
C ILE A 510 -17.52 1.84 -20.12
N LYS A 511 -17.75 1.35 -21.34
CA LYS A 511 -18.14 -0.03 -21.63
C LYS A 511 -17.28 -1.06 -20.88
N GLU A 512 -15.95 -0.91 -20.92
CA GLU A 512 -15.04 -1.83 -20.24
C GLU A 512 -15.20 -1.81 -18.72
N LYS A 513 -15.51 -0.65 -18.14
CA LYS A 513 -15.79 -0.53 -16.70
C LYS A 513 -17.12 -1.21 -16.33
N VAL A 514 -18.12 -1.08 -17.19
CA VAL A 514 -19.41 -1.75 -16.99
C VAL A 514 -19.25 -3.26 -17.12
N VAL A 515 -18.55 -3.76 -18.13
CA VAL A 515 -18.23 -5.18 -18.28
C VAL A 515 -17.51 -5.73 -17.06
N SER A 516 -16.53 -4.99 -16.52
CA SER A 516 -15.82 -5.37 -15.30
C SER A 516 -16.75 -5.41 -14.07
N ALA A 517 -17.71 -4.48 -13.96
CA ALA A 517 -18.70 -4.48 -12.88
C ALA A 517 -19.67 -5.68 -12.99
N VAL A 518 -20.12 -6.00 -14.19
CA VAL A 518 -20.96 -7.19 -14.44
C VAL A 518 -20.20 -8.48 -14.08
N ARG A 519 -18.94 -8.61 -14.47
CA ARG A 519 -18.10 -9.74 -14.07
C ARG A 519 -17.98 -9.87 -12.56
N LEU A 520 -17.81 -8.74 -11.87
CA LEU A 520 -17.73 -8.72 -10.41
C LEU A 520 -19.03 -9.21 -9.76
N GLU A 521 -20.20 -8.80 -10.27
CA GLU A 521 -21.50 -9.27 -9.80
C GLU A 521 -21.69 -10.77 -10.06
N LYS A 522 -21.29 -11.23 -11.24
CA LYS A 522 -21.37 -12.64 -11.64
C LYS A 522 -20.37 -13.54 -10.92
N ARG A 523 -19.33 -13.00 -10.33
CA ARG A 523 -18.23 -13.78 -9.73
C ARG A 523 -18.74 -14.86 -8.77
N LYS A 524 -19.62 -14.47 -7.86
CA LYS A 524 -20.14 -15.40 -6.84
C LYS A 524 -21.01 -16.51 -7.46
N PRO A 525 -22.06 -16.23 -8.23
CA PRO A 525 -22.89 -17.29 -8.82
C PRO A 525 -22.13 -18.18 -9.83
N VAL A 526 -21.19 -17.62 -10.60
CA VAL A 526 -20.35 -18.41 -11.52
C VAL A 526 -19.50 -19.41 -10.72
N MET A 527 -18.83 -18.94 -9.67
CA MET A 527 -18.01 -19.79 -8.81
C MET A 527 -18.85 -20.86 -8.09
N GLU A 528 -20.00 -20.48 -7.53
CA GLU A 528 -20.90 -21.42 -6.86
C GLU A 528 -21.40 -22.53 -7.80
N ASN A 529 -21.77 -22.18 -9.03
CA ASN A 529 -22.20 -23.15 -10.03
C ASN A 529 -21.05 -24.08 -10.44
N TYR A 530 -19.86 -23.54 -10.67
CA TYR A 530 -18.67 -24.34 -11.00
C TYR A 530 -18.34 -25.34 -9.90
N LEU A 531 -18.32 -24.89 -8.64
CA LEU A 531 -18.06 -25.75 -7.48
C LEU A 531 -19.14 -26.82 -7.28
N LYS A 532 -20.41 -26.48 -7.51
CA LYS A 532 -21.51 -27.47 -7.46
C LYS A 532 -21.31 -28.63 -8.45
N GLU A 533 -20.81 -28.35 -9.66
CA GLU A 533 -20.54 -29.41 -10.64
C GLU A 533 -19.41 -30.35 -10.19
N ILE A 534 -18.38 -29.82 -9.52
CA ILE A 534 -17.33 -30.65 -8.91
C ILE A 534 -17.91 -31.48 -7.75
N GLN A 535 -18.69 -30.85 -6.87
CA GLN A 535 -19.27 -31.47 -5.67
C GLN A 535 -20.21 -32.62 -6.00
N LYS A 536 -20.92 -32.61 -7.15
CA LYS A 536 -21.77 -33.73 -7.56
C LYS A 536 -21.04 -35.08 -7.63
N LYS A 537 -19.72 -35.05 -7.80
CA LYS A 537 -18.87 -36.24 -7.98
C LYS A 537 -18.03 -36.56 -6.75
N ILE A 538 -18.01 -35.71 -5.76
CA ILE A 538 -17.10 -35.79 -4.61
C ILE A 538 -17.91 -35.77 -3.32
N ASN A 539 -17.69 -36.76 -2.48
CA ASN A 539 -18.32 -36.80 -1.15
C ASN A 539 -17.71 -35.72 -0.25
N VAL A 540 -18.54 -34.79 0.22
CA VAL A 540 -18.18 -33.76 1.16
C VAL A 540 -19.00 -33.95 2.44
N GLN A 541 -18.33 -34.08 3.58
CA GLN A 541 -18.98 -34.22 4.87
C GLN A 541 -18.40 -33.14 5.83
N ILE A 542 -19.30 -32.47 6.52
CA ILE A 542 -18.96 -31.44 7.50
C ILE A 542 -19.49 -31.86 8.87
N ASN A 543 -18.63 -31.90 9.87
CA ASN A 543 -19.02 -32.15 11.25
C ASN A 543 -19.67 -30.87 11.85
N GLN A 544 -20.98 -30.75 11.68
CA GLN A 544 -21.75 -29.58 12.13
C GLN A 544 -21.75 -29.42 13.66
N GLU A 545 -21.68 -30.54 14.39
CA GLU A 545 -21.66 -30.49 15.85
C GLU A 545 -20.33 -29.91 16.35
N LEU A 546 -19.21 -30.41 15.81
CA LEU A 546 -17.89 -29.89 16.15
C LEU A 546 -17.76 -28.40 15.81
N LEU A 547 -18.32 -27.96 14.66
CA LEU A 547 -18.30 -26.58 14.25
C LEU A 547 -19.13 -25.66 15.18
N ARG A 548 -20.24 -26.19 15.73
CA ARG A 548 -21.09 -25.45 16.68
C ARG A 548 -20.45 -25.33 18.07
N THR A 549 -19.83 -26.41 18.52
CA THR A 549 -19.27 -26.53 19.89
C THR A 549 -17.84 -25.97 19.98
N PHE A 550 -17.24 -25.65 18.84
CA PHE A 550 -15.91 -25.05 18.77
C PHE A 550 -15.84 -23.75 19.57
N ILE A 551 -14.83 -23.59 20.41
CA ILE A 551 -14.53 -22.38 21.17
C ILE A 551 -13.23 -21.82 20.64
N VAL A 552 -13.27 -20.57 20.18
CA VAL A 552 -12.06 -19.83 19.75
C VAL A 552 -11.19 -19.63 20.99
N ALA A 553 -9.94 -20.10 20.94
CA ALA A 553 -8.98 -19.80 21.99
C ALA A 553 -8.73 -18.28 22.02
N SER A 554 -8.97 -17.66 23.18
CA SER A 554 -8.83 -16.22 23.42
C SER A 554 -7.37 -15.77 23.43
#